data_999b309dd2812f34d47422398043bb27
#
_entry.id   999b309dd2812f34d47422398043bb27
#
_cell.length_a   1.000
_cell.length_b   1.000
_cell.length_c   1.000
_cell.angle_alpha   90.00
_cell.angle_beta   90.00
_cell.angle_gamma   90.00
#
_symmetry.space_group_name_H-M   'P 1'
#
loop_
_entity.id
_entity.type
_entity.pdbx_description
1 polymer ?
#
loop_
_entity_poly.entity_id
_entity_poly.type
_entity_poly.pdbx_seq_one_letter_code
_entity_poly.pdbx_strand_id
1 'polypeptide(L)'
;MKTTTVLVAALFAANLPAQSPREIPLYAGVAPGSEKWTWNERQVNSPGGMPMVQNVVKPVLLYYPAGKDKAVETAVIVAPGGGFRNLMMSYEGVDIAKRLNEWGIDAFVLKYRLTYTPEPGASTPADNPQAGQNVRELGGADGRQAVRLVRRRAAEFGVRPDRIGMIGYSAGGAVLLSAVAGPPESRPNFAAPIYAAGAGSVTPQAGAPPLFIAVAADDQAVGYQGSIDLFTAWRKADIPVELHVFQTGRHGFSKKGGGADHYLDRFEEWLHLNGWLTRPSL
;
A
#
# COMPACT_ATOMS: atom_id res chain seq x y z
N MET A 1 -60.81 5.84 31.75
CA MET A 1 -59.88 5.33 30.75
C MET A 1 -58.80 6.36 30.57
N LYS A 2 -57.52 6.08 31.00
CA LYS A 2 -56.36 6.97 30.83
C LYS A 2 -55.54 6.46 29.63
N THR A 3 -55.50 7.24 28.58
CA THR A 3 -54.75 6.92 27.36
C THR A 3 -53.29 7.34 27.57
N THR A 4 -52.37 6.35 27.60
CA THR A 4 -50.93 6.60 27.70
C THR A 4 -50.36 6.73 26.28
N THR A 5 -49.95 7.93 25.92
CA THR A 5 -49.25 8.18 24.63
C THR A 5 -47.79 7.80 24.78
N VAL A 6 -47.34 6.79 24.05
CA VAL A 6 -45.93 6.39 23.97
C VAL A 6 -45.25 7.23 22.86
N LEU A 7 -44.34 8.08 23.24
CA LEU A 7 -43.50 8.86 22.32
C LEU A 7 -42.32 7.98 21.86
N VAL A 8 -42.32 7.54 20.60
CA VAL A 8 -41.18 6.84 19.99
C VAL A 8 -40.23 7.90 19.44
N ALA A 9 -39.12 8.08 20.12
CA ALA A 9 -38.02 8.92 19.62
C ALA A 9 -37.24 8.14 18.54
N ALA A 10 -37.40 8.54 17.29
CA ALA A 10 -36.57 8.03 16.18
C ALA A 10 -35.16 8.67 16.27
N LEU A 11 -34.18 7.88 16.64
CA LEU A 11 -32.77 8.24 16.55
C LEU A 11 -32.38 8.28 15.06
N PHE A 12 -32.32 9.46 14.48
CA PHE A 12 -31.66 9.69 13.21
C PHE A 12 -30.13 9.58 13.43
N ALA A 13 -29.53 8.45 13.02
CA ALA A 13 -28.09 8.36 12.88
C ALA A 13 -27.69 9.31 11.73
N ALA A 14 -27.11 10.45 12.08
CA ALA A 14 -26.53 11.37 11.11
C ALA A 14 -25.36 10.64 10.42
N ASN A 15 -25.50 10.27 9.16
CA ASN A 15 -24.41 9.89 8.29
C ASN A 15 -23.50 11.12 8.13
N LEU A 16 -22.47 11.24 8.96
CA LEU A 16 -21.40 12.20 8.73
C LEU A 16 -20.75 11.86 7.39
N PRO A 17 -20.55 12.83 6.49
CA PRO A 17 -19.83 12.60 5.26
C PRO A 17 -18.45 12.05 5.60
N ALA A 18 -18.03 11.00 4.91
CA ALA A 18 -16.69 10.44 5.08
C ALA A 18 -15.67 11.57 4.86
N GLN A 19 -14.95 11.95 5.91
CA GLN A 19 -13.92 12.98 5.82
C GLN A 19 -12.90 12.55 4.77
N SER A 20 -12.54 13.48 3.87
CA SER A 20 -11.44 13.26 2.94
C SER A 20 -10.18 12.91 3.73
N PRO A 21 -9.39 11.93 3.28
CA PRO A 21 -8.19 11.53 3.99
C PRO A 21 -7.23 12.72 4.14
N ARG A 22 -6.54 12.80 5.28
CA ARG A 22 -5.51 13.82 5.49
C ARG A 22 -4.31 13.52 4.60
N GLU A 23 -3.93 14.46 3.74
CA GLU A 23 -2.70 14.38 2.96
C GLU A 23 -1.48 14.76 3.79
N ILE A 24 -0.43 13.95 3.71
CA ILE A 24 0.83 14.15 4.43
C ILE A 24 1.96 14.11 3.39
N PRO A 25 2.60 15.26 3.10
CA PRO A 25 3.75 15.30 2.19
C PRO A 25 4.90 14.43 2.70
N LEU A 26 5.53 13.66 1.80
CA LEU A 26 6.70 12.84 2.16
C LEU A 26 7.95 13.69 2.41
N TYR A 27 8.06 14.83 1.76
CA TYR A 27 9.19 15.74 1.81
C TYR A 27 8.71 17.14 2.17
N ALA A 28 9.51 17.91 2.90
CA ALA A 28 9.19 19.29 3.28
C ALA A 28 9.18 20.25 2.07
N GLY A 29 9.78 19.86 0.95
CA GLY A 29 9.86 20.62 -0.29
C GLY A 29 9.72 19.72 -1.49
N VAL A 30 10.43 20.04 -2.57
CA VAL A 30 10.47 19.23 -3.78
C VAL A 30 11.13 17.89 -3.45
N ALA A 31 10.54 16.80 -3.95
CA ALA A 31 11.11 15.47 -3.76
C ALA A 31 12.45 15.35 -4.53
N PRO A 32 13.52 14.82 -3.90
CA PRO A 32 14.83 14.73 -4.55
C PRO A 32 14.78 13.97 -5.89
N GLY A 33 15.36 14.56 -6.94
CA GLY A 33 15.34 14.02 -8.30
C GLY A 33 14.14 14.44 -9.16
N SER A 34 13.21 15.24 -8.63
CA SER A 34 12.07 15.80 -9.39
C SER A 34 12.07 17.34 -9.40
N GLU A 35 13.20 17.98 -9.16
CA GLU A 35 13.35 19.43 -9.06
C GLU A 35 12.94 20.17 -10.36
N LYS A 36 13.13 19.50 -11.49
CA LYS A 36 12.81 20.04 -12.82
C LYS A 36 11.47 19.57 -13.38
N TRP A 37 10.68 18.79 -12.62
CA TRP A 37 9.40 18.28 -13.08
C TRP A 37 8.34 19.36 -12.99
N THR A 38 7.70 19.71 -14.12
CA THR A 38 6.78 20.86 -14.26
C THR A 38 5.33 20.48 -14.50
N TRP A 39 5.06 19.18 -14.73
CA TRP A 39 3.68 18.71 -14.94
C TRP A 39 2.90 18.58 -13.64
N ASN A 40 1.59 18.48 -13.78
CA ASN A 40 0.68 18.26 -12.68
C ASN A 40 0.17 16.82 -12.63
N GLU A 41 -0.12 16.36 -11.42
CA GLU A 41 -0.88 15.14 -11.19
C GLU A 41 -2.26 15.25 -11.83
N ARG A 42 -2.77 14.14 -12.37
CA ARG A 42 -4.13 14.04 -12.91
C ARG A 42 -4.84 12.81 -12.37
N GLN A 43 -6.14 12.98 -12.16
CA GLN A 43 -7.06 11.87 -11.98
C GLN A 43 -7.62 11.48 -13.35
N VAL A 44 -7.60 10.18 -13.64
CA VAL A 44 -8.10 9.60 -14.88
C VAL A 44 -8.89 8.34 -14.56
N ASN A 45 -9.70 7.87 -15.49
CA ASN A 45 -10.35 6.57 -15.35
C ASN A 45 -9.67 5.54 -16.25
N SER A 46 -9.55 4.30 -15.76
CA SER A 46 -9.18 3.16 -16.60
C SER A 46 -10.24 2.93 -17.68
N PRO A 47 -9.96 2.14 -18.74
CA PRO A 47 -10.96 1.72 -19.70
C PRO A 47 -12.21 1.07 -19.08
N GLY A 48 -12.07 0.48 -17.88
CA GLY A 48 -13.18 -0.07 -17.08
C GLY A 48 -13.84 0.93 -16.12
N GLY A 49 -13.55 2.23 -16.22
CA GLY A 49 -14.16 3.29 -15.38
C GLY A 49 -13.57 3.41 -13.98
N MET A 50 -12.51 2.68 -13.64
CA MET A 50 -11.91 2.73 -12.28
C MET A 50 -11.01 3.96 -12.13
N PRO A 51 -11.13 4.71 -11.03
CA PRO A 51 -10.28 5.87 -10.74
C PRO A 51 -8.80 5.48 -10.61
N MET A 52 -7.96 6.22 -11.33
CA MET A 52 -6.50 6.12 -11.28
C MET A 52 -5.89 7.51 -11.12
N VAL A 53 -4.65 7.54 -10.64
CA VAL A 53 -3.83 8.76 -10.58
C VAL A 53 -2.63 8.59 -11.50
N GLN A 54 -2.32 9.63 -12.27
CA GLN A 54 -1.15 9.74 -13.15
C GLN A 54 -0.29 10.93 -12.76
N ASN A 55 0.97 10.91 -13.21
CA ASN A 55 1.86 12.07 -13.15
C ASN A 55 2.11 12.59 -11.72
N VAL A 56 2.22 11.71 -10.75
CA VAL A 56 2.57 12.10 -9.37
C VAL A 56 3.97 12.70 -9.37
N VAL A 57 4.07 13.96 -8.96
CA VAL A 57 5.30 14.74 -8.80
C VAL A 57 5.62 14.96 -7.32
N LYS A 58 4.57 15.20 -6.54
CA LYS A 58 4.63 15.45 -5.10
C LYS A 58 4.14 14.21 -4.36
N PRO A 59 5.03 13.31 -3.94
CA PRO A 59 4.61 12.10 -3.25
C PRO A 59 4.04 12.44 -1.87
N VAL A 60 2.90 11.81 -1.55
CA VAL A 60 2.17 12.02 -0.28
C VAL A 60 1.66 10.70 0.28
N LEU A 61 1.38 10.70 1.57
CA LEU A 61 0.57 9.68 2.23
C LEU A 61 -0.85 10.22 2.44
N LEU A 62 -1.84 9.42 2.06
CA LEU A 62 -3.24 9.65 2.42
C LEU A 62 -3.53 8.86 3.70
N TYR A 63 -3.74 9.55 4.80
CA TYR A 63 -3.94 8.94 6.11
C TYR A 63 -5.41 8.60 6.35
N TYR A 64 -5.66 7.33 6.64
CA TYR A 64 -6.94 6.75 7.02
C TYR A 64 -6.81 6.21 8.45
N PRO A 65 -7.26 6.96 9.47
CA PRO A 65 -7.19 6.50 10.85
C PRO A 65 -8.15 5.35 11.11
N ALA A 66 -7.71 4.37 11.89
CA ALA A 66 -8.61 3.42 12.52
C ALA A 66 -9.46 4.12 13.58
N GLY A 67 -10.68 3.62 13.81
CA GLY A 67 -11.51 4.11 14.90
C GLY A 67 -10.80 3.91 16.26
N LYS A 68 -10.80 4.93 17.11
CA LYS A 68 -10.09 4.91 18.40
C LYS A 68 -10.41 3.69 19.26
N ASP A 69 -11.65 3.22 19.21
CA ASP A 69 -12.14 2.08 20.00
C ASP A 69 -11.56 0.74 19.50
N LYS A 70 -11.13 0.68 18.22
CA LYS A 70 -10.60 -0.52 17.57
C LYS A 70 -9.08 -0.49 17.42
N ALA A 71 -8.45 0.68 17.51
CA ALA A 71 -7.02 0.86 17.20
C ALA A 71 -6.12 -0.13 17.94
N VAL A 72 -5.26 -0.83 17.21
CA VAL A 72 -4.31 -1.84 17.72
C VAL A 72 -2.86 -1.33 17.73
N GLU A 73 -2.65 -0.03 17.57
CA GLU A 73 -1.35 0.67 17.54
C GLU A 73 -0.41 0.18 16.42
N THR A 74 -0.97 -0.50 15.43
CA THR A 74 -0.27 -0.95 14.22
C THR A 74 -0.63 -0.01 13.05
N ALA A 75 0.35 0.33 12.24
CA ALA A 75 0.15 1.06 11.00
C ALA A 75 0.55 0.22 9.78
N VAL A 76 -0.14 0.40 8.66
CA VAL A 76 0.24 -0.20 7.38
C VAL A 76 0.28 0.85 6.27
N ILE A 77 1.41 0.91 5.57
CA ILE A 77 1.55 1.71 4.36
C ILE A 77 1.10 0.86 3.18
N VAL A 78 0.16 1.37 2.40
CA VAL A 78 -0.41 0.71 1.22
C VAL A 78 0.19 1.33 -0.03
N ALA A 79 0.91 0.56 -0.83
CA ALA A 79 1.50 1.01 -2.10
C ALA A 79 0.73 0.40 -3.28
N PRO A 80 -0.14 1.17 -3.96
CA PRO A 80 -0.92 0.68 -5.09
C PRO A 80 -0.04 0.31 -6.30
N GLY A 81 -0.51 -0.59 -7.16
CA GLY A 81 0.10 -0.90 -8.44
C GLY A 81 -0.26 0.10 -9.55
N GLY A 82 0.10 -0.25 -10.78
CA GLY A 82 -0.18 0.55 -11.98
C GLY A 82 1.04 0.79 -12.86
N GLY A 83 2.05 -0.09 -12.79
CA GLY A 83 3.19 -0.13 -13.72
C GLY A 83 4.10 1.10 -13.68
N PHE A 84 4.17 1.82 -12.59
CA PHE A 84 4.85 3.12 -12.46
C PHE A 84 4.33 4.22 -13.41
N ARG A 85 3.20 4.01 -14.06
CA ARG A 85 2.50 5.00 -14.91
C ARG A 85 1.22 5.52 -14.30
N ASN A 86 0.57 4.66 -13.49
CA ASN A 86 -0.67 4.95 -12.80
C ASN A 86 -0.59 4.49 -11.35
N LEU A 87 -1.49 4.98 -10.49
CA LEU A 87 -1.81 4.37 -9.21
C LEU A 87 -3.27 3.91 -9.25
N MET A 88 -3.49 2.63 -8.97
CA MET A 88 -4.82 2.02 -8.87
C MET A 88 -5.44 2.33 -7.52
N MET A 89 -5.82 3.62 -7.33
CA MET A 89 -6.16 4.20 -6.03
C MET A 89 -7.39 3.58 -5.36
N SER A 90 -8.35 3.03 -6.12
CA SER A 90 -9.54 2.42 -5.54
C SER A 90 -9.23 1.10 -4.85
N TYR A 91 -9.10 0.02 -5.61
CA TYR A 91 -9.06 -1.34 -5.07
C TYR A 91 -7.70 -1.80 -4.51
N GLU A 92 -6.58 -1.13 -4.87
CA GLU A 92 -5.25 -1.38 -4.30
C GLU A 92 -4.80 -0.26 -3.34
N GLY A 93 -5.66 0.71 -3.08
CA GLY A 93 -5.42 1.84 -2.19
C GLY A 93 -6.51 1.99 -1.15
N VAL A 94 -7.58 2.72 -1.50
CA VAL A 94 -8.64 3.14 -0.56
C VAL A 94 -9.40 1.96 0.02
N ASP A 95 -9.76 0.95 -0.80
CA ASP A 95 -10.51 -0.21 -0.30
C ASP A 95 -9.65 -1.04 0.66
N ILE A 96 -8.34 -1.15 0.39
CA ILE A 96 -7.39 -1.80 1.31
C ILE A 96 -7.27 -1.02 2.61
N ALA A 97 -7.14 0.31 2.55
CA ALA A 97 -7.07 1.15 3.74
C ALA A 97 -8.31 0.99 4.62
N LYS A 98 -9.51 0.95 4.01
CA LYS A 98 -10.77 0.70 4.74
C LYS A 98 -10.77 -0.68 5.39
N ARG A 99 -10.33 -1.73 4.68
CA ARG A 99 -10.26 -3.08 5.25
C ARG A 99 -9.30 -3.15 6.43
N LEU A 100 -8.14 -2.50 6.34
CA LEU A 100 -7.20 -2.39 7.46
C LEU A 100 -7.82 -1.66 8.66
N ASN A 101 -8.58 -0.58 8.42
CA ASN A 101 -9.29 0.13 9.49
C ASN A 101 -10.36 -0.74 10.19
N GLU A 102 -11.02 -1.67 9.48
CA GLU A 102 -11.94 -2.63 10.09
C GLU A 102 -11.23 -3.52 11.11
N TRP A 103 -9.96 -3.84 10.88
CA TRP A 103 -9.08 -4.60 11.77
C TRP A 103 -8.40 -3.75 12.85
N GLY A 104 -8.68 -2.45 12.90
CA GLY A 104 -8.08 -1.53 13.88
C GLY A 104 -6.69 -1.03 13.51
N ILE A 105 -6.23 -1.23 12.29
CA ILE A 105 -4.93 -0.78 11.77
C ILE A 105 -5.09 0.60 11.14
N ASP A 106 -4.21 1.55 11.52
CA ASP A 106 -4.07 2.82 10.83
C ASP A 106 -3.45 2.62 9.44
N ALA A 107 -4.09 3.15 8.40
CA ALA A 107 -3.63 2.94 7.03
C ALA A 107 -3.14 4.23 6.38
N PHE A 108 -2.06 4.11 5.59
CA PHE A 108 -1.44 5.21 4.86
C PHE A 108 -1.30 4.82 3.38
N VAL A 109 -2.17 5.33 2.51
CA VAL A 109 -2.07 5.05 1.07
C VAL A 109 -1.01 5.96 0.46
N LEU A 110 0.01 5.34 -0.12
CA LEU A 110 1.17 6.03 -0.69
C LEU A 110 0.92 6.39 -2.16
N LYS A 111 0.93 7.68 -2.45
CA LYS A 111 1.07 8.20 -3.81
C LYS A 111 2.56 8.45 -4.07
N TYR A 112 3.23 7.47 -4.67
CA TYR A 112 4.64 7.57 -5.04
C TYR A 112 4.82 8.14 -6.45
N ARG A 113 6.00 8.69 -6.76
CA ARG A 113 6.31 9.29 -8.06
C ARG A 113 6.17 8.31 -9.21
N LEU A 114 5.66 8.83 -10.33
CA LEU A 114 5.35 8.05 -11.52
C LEU A 114 6.09 8.56 -12.75
N THR A 115 6.16 7.69 -13.76
CA THR A 115 6.60 8.07 -15.10
C THR A 115 5.61 9.08 -15.70
N TYR A 116 6.14 10.13 -16.31
CA TYR A 116 5.33 11.09 -17.06
C TYR A 116 4.51 10.37 -18.14
N THR A 117 3.23 10.63 -18.14
CA THR A 117 2.28 10.12 -19.14
C THR A 117 1.63 11.34 -19.80
N PRO A 118 1.84 11.55 -21.12
CA PRO A 118 1.24 12.67 -21.84
C PRO A 118 -0.29 12.55 -21.89
N GLU A 119 -0.96 13.64 -22.29
CA GLU A 119 -2.39 13.60 -22.61
C GLU A 119 -2.67 12.63 -23.75
N PRO A 120 -3.86 12.04 -23.82
CA PRO A 120 -4.24 11.17 -24.93
C PRO A 120 -4.03 11.88 -26.28
N GLY A 121 -3.27 11.24 -27.16
CA GLY A 121 -2.93 11.79 -28.48
C GLY A 121 -1.73 12.75 -28.49
N ALA A 122 -1.18 13.11 -27.34
CA ALA A 122 0.04 13.90 -27.26
C ALA A 122 1.29 13.01 -27.18
N SER A 123 2.41 13.50 -27.67
CA SER A 123 3.72 12.86 -27.50
C SER A 123 4.42 13.34 -26.23
N THR A 124 5.32 12.53 -25.71
CA THR A 124 6.23 12.98 -24.66
C THR A 124 7.14 14.07 -25.22
N PRO A 125 7.26 15.25 -24.59
CA PRO A 125 8.17 16.31 -25.04
C PRO A 125 9.60 15.81 -25.16
N ALA A 126 10.34 16.27 -26.17
CA ALA A 126 11.72 15.89 -26.40
C ALA A 126 12.67 16.34 -25.25
N ASP A 127 12.30 17.44 -24.59
CA ASP A 127 12.98 18.03 -23.43
C ASP A 127 12.38 17.57 -22.09
N ASN A 128 11.70 16.43 -22.08
CA ASN A 128 11.12 15.90 -20.84
C ASN A 128 12.19 15.75 -19.76
N PRO A 129 12.10 16.50 -18.64
CA PRO A 129 13.10 16.49 -17.57
C PRO A 129 13.22 15.16 -16.83
N GLN A 130 12.32 14.21 -17.09
CA GLN A 130 12.40 12.83 -16.57
C GLN A 130 13.23 11.90 -17.47
N ALA A 131 13.65 12.37 -18.67
CA ALA A 131 14.44 11.54 -19.58
C ALA A 131 15.70 10.99 -18.88
N GLY A 132 15.96 9.70 -19.01
CA GLY A 132 17.10 9.02 -18.39
C GLY A 132 16.96 8.76 -16.89
N GLN A 133 15.91 9.19 -16.22
CA GLN A 133 15.71 8.88 -14.80
C GLN A 133 15.07 7.49 -14.59
N ASN A 134 15.54 6.80 -13.56
CA ASN A 134 14.94 5.54 -13.12
C ASN A 134 13.78 5.81 -12.16
N VAL A 135 12.56 5.93 -12.71
CA VAL A 135 11.34 6.21 -11.91
C VAL A 135 11.05 5.10 -10.89
N ARG A 136 11.44 3.85 -11.16
CA ARG A 136 11.32 2.76 -10.19
C ARG A 136 12.17 3.02 -8.95
N GLU A 137 13.37 3.55 -9.12
CA GLU A 137 14.25 3.93 -8.01
C GLU A 137 13.70 5.11 -7.23
N LEU A 138 13.15 6.12 -7.92
CA LEU A 138 12.49 7.28 -7.29
C LEU A 138 11.26 6.85 -6.48
N GLY A 139 10.40 6.00 -7.04
CA GLY A 139 9.28 5.41 -6.31
C GLY A 139 9.72 4.56 -5.11
N GLY A 140 10.80 3.80 -5.26
CA GLY A 140 11.42 3.05 -4.16
C GLY A 140 11.95 3.96 -3.05
N ALA A 141 12.55 5.11 -3.40
CA ALA A 141 12.98 6.13 -2.44
C ALA A 141 11.78 6.73 -1.69
N ASP A 142 10.64 6.93 -2.37
CA ASP A 142 9.40 7.39 -1.75
C ASP A 142 8.84 6.36 -0.76
N GLY A 143 8.89 5.06 -1.11
CA GLY A 143 8.51 3.97 -0.20
C GLY A 143 9.36 3.94 1.07
N ARG A 144 10.68 4.05 0.94
CA ARG A 144 11.61 4.15 2.08
C ARG A 144 11.33 5.38 2.93
N GLN A 145 11.07 6.52 2.29
CA GLN A 145 10.74 7.77 3.00
C GLN A 145 9.39 7.69 3.72
N ALA A 146 8.41 7.01 3.14
CA ALA A 146 7.11 6.78 3.77
C ALA A 146 7.26 6.03 5.11
N VAL A 147 8.03 4.93 5.13
CA VAL A 147 8.30 4.18 6.37
C VAL A 147 9.00 5.07 7.40
N ARG A 148 10.06 5.80 7.01
CA ARG A 148 10.76 6.72 7.92
C ARG A 148 9.84 7.80 8.49
N LEU A 149 8.96 8.37 7.65
CA LEU A 149 8.06 9.44 8.06
C LEU A 149 7.04 8.94 9.07
N VAL A 150 6.34 7.81 8.79
CA VAL A 150 5.37 7.23 9.71
C VAL A 150 6.05 6.85 11.02
N ARG A 151 7.23 6.24 10.98
CA ARG A 151 7.99 5.84 12.18
C ARG A 151 8.38 7.05 13.05
N ARG A 152 8.88 8.14 12.45
CA ARG A 152 9.24 9.36 13.20
C ARG A 152 8.03 10.07 13.81
N ARG A 153 6.87 9.94 13.18
CA ARG A 153 5.62 10.59 13.62
C ARG A 153 4.64 9.61 14.28
N ALA A 154 5.11 8.44 14.69
CA ALA A 154 4.27 7.37 15.21
C ALA A 154 3.38 7.83 16.38
N ALA A 155 3.93 8.60 17.32
CA ALA A 155 3.17 9.15 18.45
C ALA A 155 2.02 10.08 18.02
N GLU A 156 2.19 10.82 16.93
CA GLU A 156 1.13 11.70 16.38
C GLU A 156 -0.07 10.92 15.87
N PHE A 157 0.17 9.71 15.35
CA PHE A 157 -0.85 8.82 14.83
C PHE A 157 -1.40 7.83 15.87
N GLY A 158 -0.83 7.82 17.09
CA GLY A 158 -1.20 6.83 18.11
C GLY A 158 -0.76 5.41 17.77
N VAL A 159 0.30 5.26 16.96
CA VAL A 159 0.86 3.95 16.58
C VAL A 159 2.23 3.75 17.19
N ARG A 160 2.69 2.52 17.28
CA ARG A 160 4.03 2.21 17.76
C ARG A 160 5.05 2.23 16.62
N PRO A 161 6.25 2.79 16.83
CA PRO A 161 7.28 2.89 15.79
C PRO A 161 7.86 1.52 15.36
N ASP A 162 7.67 0.49 16.18
CA ASP A 162 8.06 -0.90 15.94
C ASP A 162 6.91 -1.77 15.39
N ARG A 163 5.76 -1.16 15.02
CA ARG A 163 4.58 -1.87 14.47
C ARG A 163 4.10 -1.24 13.16
N ILE A 164 5.03 -0.97 12.25
CA ILE A 164 4.75 -0.35 10.95
C ILE A 164 4.98 -1.39 9.85
N GLY A 165 3.89 -1.84 9.23
CA GLY A 165 3.91 -2.74 8.09
C GLY A 165 3.81 -2.00 6.75
N MET A 166 4.02 -2.76 5.68
CA MET A 166 3.78 -2.27 4.33
C MET A 166 3.16 -3.38 3.48
N ILE A 167 2.11 -3.05 2.73
CA ILE A 167 1.51 -3.92 1.69
C ILE A 167 1.67 -3.25 0.33
N GLY A 168 2.06 -4.00 -0.70
CA GLY A 168 2.33 -3.43 -2.01
C GLY A 168 1.94 -4.34 -3.15
N TYR A 169 1.33 -3.76 -4.18
CA TYR A 169 0.70 -4.44 -5.29
C TYR A 169 1.49 -4.20 -6.59
N SER A 170 1.87 -5.23 -7.33
CA SER A 170 2.51 -5.07 -8.64
C SER A 170 3.72 -4.12 -8.58
N ALA A 171 3.67 -2.97 -9.25
CA ALA A 171 4.69 -1.91 -9.17
C ALA A 171 4.85 -1.37 -7.74
N GLY A 172 3.75 -1.22 -6.97
CA GLY A 172 3.78 -0.87 -5.55
C GLY A 172 4.47 -1.95 -4.70
N GLY A 173 4.41 -3.22 -5.14
CA GLY A 173 5.21 -4.30 -4.57
C GLY A 173 6.72 -4.08 -4.76
N ALA A 174 7.15 -3.55 -5.91
CA ALA A 174 8.55 -3.17 -6.10
C ALA A 174 8.97 -1.98 -5.20
N VAL A 175 8.06 -1.03 -4.96
CA VAL A 175 8.27 0.07 -4.00
C VAL A 175 8.44 -0.47 -2.58
N LEU A 176 7.59 -1.41 -2.17
CA LEU A 176 7.68 -2.13 -0.89
C LEU A 176 9.02 -2.87 -0.79
N LEU A 177 9.39 -3.66 -1.79
CA LEU A 177 10.63 -4.45 -1.78
C LEU A 177 11.88 -3.55 -1.72
N SER A 178 11.82 -2.34 -2.30
CA SER A 178 12.86 -1.33 -2.13
C SER A 178 13.00 -0.86 -0.67
N ALA A 179 11.89 -0.77 0.07
CA ALA A 179 11.94 -0.45 1.50
C ALA A 179 12.46 -1.64 2.32
N VAL A 180 12.05 -2.86 2.00
CA VAL A 180 12.55 -4.10 2.63
C VAL A 180 14.06 -4.26 2.48
N ALA A 181 14.59 -3.97 1.28
CA ALA A 181 16.03 -4.03 0.99
C ALA A 181 16.81 -2.78 1.48
N GLY A 182 16.11 -1.77 1.96
CA GLY A 182 16.70 -0.50 2.40
C GLY A 182 17.40 -0.59 3.77
N PRO A 183 17.98 0.53 4.23
CA PRO A 183 18.59 0.60 5.56
C PRO A 183 17.55 0.43 6.69
N PRO A 184 17.95 0.00 7.88
CA PRO A 184 17.04 -0.41 8.98
C PRO A 184 15.93 0.58 9.30
N GLU A 185 16.22 1.88 9.32
CA GLU A 185 15.25 2.93 9.64
C GLU A 185 14.13 3.09 8.60
N SER A 186 14.34 2.57 7.39
CA SER A 186 13.36 2.59 6.30
C SER A 186 12.69 1.22 6.06
N ARG A 187 13.06 0.19 6.81
CA ARG A 187 12.44 -1.13 6.70
C ARG A 187 11.13 -1.17 7.45
N PRO A 188 10.04 -1.70 6.86
CA PRO A 188 8.84 -2.00 7.62
C PRO A 188 9.12 -3.14 8.62
N ASN A 189 8.31 -3.25 9.68
CA ASN A 189 8.41 -4.32 10.68
C ASN A 189 7.84 -5.65 10.16
N PHE A 190 6.95 -5.58 9.18
CA PHE A 190 6.44 -6.71 8.38
C PHE A 190 6.07 -6.22 6.99
N ALA A 191 6.01 -7.13 5.99
CA ALA A 191 5.71 -6.72 4.63
C ALA A 191 4.86 -7.75 3.88
N ALA A 192 3.96 -7.26 3.02
CA ALA A 192 3.07 -8.09 2.21
C ALA A 192 3.20 -7.73 0.72
N PRO A 193 4.17 -8.32 -0.01
CA PRO A 193 4.28 -8.18 -1.46
C PRO A 193 3.23 -9.04 -2.16
N ILE A 194 2.24 -8.39 -2.79
CA ILE A 194 1.14 -9.02 -3.51
C ILE A 194 1.39 -8.92 -5.02
N TYR A 195 1.51 -10.04 -5.71
CA TYR A 195 1.93 -10.10 -7.13
C TYR A 195 3.00 -9.05 -7.45
N ALA A 196 4.03 -8.99 -6.62
CA ALA A 196 5.00 -7.90 -6.63
C ALA A 196 5.96 -7.98 -7.82
N ALA A 197 6.13 -6.85 -8.53
CA ALA A 197 7.09 -6.77 -9.62
C ALA A 197 8.53 -6.81 -9.07
N GLY A 198 9.37 -7.70 -9.63
CA GLY A 198 10.78 -7.84 -9.26
C GLY A 198 11.04 -8.59 -7.95
N ALA A 199 10.08 -9.37 -7.48
CA ALA A 199 10.20 -10.17 -6.25
C ALA A 199 11.44 -11.09 -6.26
N GLY A 200 11.70 -11.79 -7.35
CA GLY A 200 12.82 -12.75 -7.46
C GLY A 200 14.23 -12.14 -7.44
N SER A 201 14.36 -10.81 -7.50
CA SER A 201 15.66 -10.15 -7.46
C SER A 201 16.08 -9.67 -6.06
N VAL A 202 15.24 -9.89 -5.04
CA VAL A 202 15.49 -9.38 -3.68
C VAL A 202 16.01 -10.52 -2.78
N THR A 203 17.13 -10.28 -2.13
CA THR A 203 17.70 -11.17 -1.13
C THR A 203 17.58 -10.54 0.26
N PRO A 204 17.24 -11.33 1.30
CA PRO A 204 17.14 -10.80 2.65
C PRO A 204 18.50 -10.40 3.20
N GLN A 205 18.53 -9.30 3.91
CA GLN A 205 19.68 -8.85 4.69
C GLN A 205 19.40 -9.04 6.18
N ALA A 206 20.42 -8.91 7.01
CA ALA A 206 20.25 -8.95 8.47
C ALA A 206 19.16 -7.96 8.92
N GLY A 207 18.20 -8.45 9.70
CA GLY A 207 17.03 -7.68 10.14
C GLY A 207 15.97 -7.45 9.05
N ALA A 208 15.94 -8.26 7.99
CA ALA A 208 14.84 -8.24 7.04
C ALA A 208 13.52 -8.66 7.73
N PRO A 209 12.37 -8.03 7.38
CA PRO A 209 11.09 -8.30 8.03
C PRO A 209 10.49 -9.64 7.63
N PRO A 210 9.58 -10.21 8.43
CA PRO A 210 8.73 -11.32 8.00
C PRO A 210 7.84 -10.91 6.83
N LEU A 211 7.53 -11.86 5.94
CA LEU A 211 6.74 -11.61 4.75
C LEU A 211 5.47 -12.47 4.68
N PHE A 212 4.41 -11.85 4.16
CA PHE A 212 3.22 -12.51 3.62
C PHE A 212 3.19 -12.30 2.11
N ILE A 213 3.27 -13.35 1.30
CA ILE A 213 3.36 -13.27 -0.16
C ILE A 213 2.11 -13.89 -0.78
N ALA A 214 1.51 -13.21 -1.76
CA ALA A 214 0.40 -13.78 -2.53
C ALA A 214 0.56 -13.52 -4.03
N VAL A 215 0.33 -14.54 -4.84
CA VAL A 215 0.43 -14.48 -6.31
C VAL A 215 -0.53 -15.50 -6.95
N ALA A 216 -0.96 -15.25 -8.18
CA ALA A 216 -1.71 -16.25 -8.97
C ALA A 216 -0.77 -17.00 -9.93
N ALA A 217 -0.96 -18.32 -10.08
CA ALA A 217 -0.16 -19.14 -10.97
C ALA A 217 -0.35 -18.78 -12.45
N ASP A 218 -1.51 -18.23 -12.78
CA ASP A 218 -1.88 -17.75 -14.12
C ASP A 218 -1.57 -16.27 -14.37
N ASP A 219 -0.76 -15.61 -13.50
CA ASP A 219 -0.28 -14.25 -13.69
C ASP A 219 0.75 -14.19 -14.82
N GLN A 220 0.39 -13.54 -15.93
CA GLN A 220 1.25 -13.38 -17.11
C GLN A 220 2.00 -12.05 -17.14
N ALA A 221 1.72 -11.12 -16.20
CA ALA A 221 2.36 -9.80 -16.18
C ALA A 221 3.67 -9.79 -15.39
N VAL A 222 3.67 -10.40 -14.20
CA VAL A 222 4.87 -10.49 -13.35
C VAL A 222 5.34 -11.93 -13.15
N GLY A 223 4.46 -12.92 -13.43
CA GLY A 223 4.70 -14.32 -13.20
C GLY A 223 4.73 -14.68 -11.70
N TYR A 224 4.57 -15.95 -11.39
CA TYR A 224 4.60 -16.44 -10.00
C TYR A 224 6.00 -16.80 -9.51
N GLN A 225 6.93 -17.10 -10.44
CA GLN A 225 8.25 -17.62 -10.09
C GLN A 225 9.04 -16.68 -9.17
N GLY A 226 9.00 -15.36 -9.43
CA GLY A 226 9.68 -14.39 -8.57
C GLY A 226 9.18 -14.40 -7.11
N SER A 227 7.90 -14.71 -6.88
CA SER A 227 7.33 -14.89 -5.54
C SER A 227 7.84 -16.15 -4.86
N ILE A 228 8.02 -17.25 -5.61
CA ILE A 228 8.63 -18.49 -5.12
C ILE A 228 10.10 -18.27 -4.77
N ASP A 229 10.84 -17.55 -5.61
CA ASP A 229 12.25 -17.25 -5.38
C ASP A 229 12.43 -16.39 -4.13
N LEU A 230 11.57 -15.37 -3.94
CA LEU A 230 11.54 -14.54 -2.74
C LEU A 230 11.25 -15.37 -1.48
N PHE A 231 10.22 -16.21 -1.52
CA PHE A 231 9.91 -17.15 -0.42
C PHE A 231 11.11 -18.02 -0.09
N THR A 232 11.73 -18.62 -1.12
CA THR A 232 12.88 -19.51 -0.95
C THR A 232 14.06 -18.79 -0.32
N ALA A 233 14.33 -17.54 -0.72
CA ALA A 233 15.41 -16.72 -0.16
C ALA A 233 15.18 -16.43 1.33
N TRP A 234 13.94 -16.08 1.74
CA TRP A 234 13.59 -15.85 3.14
C TRP A 234 13.68 -17.12 3.97
N ARG A 235 13.20 -18.25 3.45
CA ARG A 235 13.32 -19.55 4.12
C ARG A 235 14.77 -19.96 4.35
N LYS A 236 15.64 -19.75 3.36
CA LYS A 236 17.08 -20.02 3.49
C LYS A 236 17.77 -19.14 4.55
N ALA A 237 17.26 -17.94 4.78
CA ALA A 237 17.76 -17.01 5.77
C ALA A 237 17.13 -17.21 7.17
N ASP A 238 16.27 -18.21 7.35
CA ASP A 238 15.50 -18.50 8.57
C ASP A 238 14.63 -17.33 9.04
N ILE A 239 14.09 -16.55 8.09
CA ILE A 239 13.18 -15.44 8.36
C ILE A 239 11.75 -15.92 8.12
N PRO A 240 10.79 -15.62 9.03
CA PRO A 240 9.39 -16.00 8.86
C PRO A 240 8.81 -15.50 7.54
N VAL A 241 8.22 -16.41 6.79
CA VAL A 241 7.59 -16.10 5.49
C VAL A 241 6.46 -17.06 5.20
N GLU A 242 5.36 -16.53 4.67
CA GLU A 242 4.21 -17.29 4.20
C GLU A 242 3.96 -16.97 2.73
N LEU A 243 3.61 -17.97 1.93
CA LEU A 243 3.36 -17.83 0.48
C LEU A 243 2.05 -18.51 0.10
N HIS A 244 1.19 -17.76 -0.58
CA HIS A 244 -0.03 -18.26 -1.23
C HIS A 244 0.10 -18.15 -2.74
N VAL A 245 0.02 -19.30 -3.42
CA VAL A 245 -0.03 -19.38 -4.89
C VAL A 245 -1.42 -19.90 -5.28
N PHE A 246 -2.28 -18.97 -5.71
CA PHE A 246 -3.63 -19.32 -6.17
C PHE A 246 -3.59 -19.88 -7.59
N GLN A 247 -4.37 -20.93 -7.85
CA GLN A 247 -4.41 -21.57 -9.17
C GLN A 247 -4.79 -20.58 -10.28
N THR A 248 -5.78 -19.72 -9.99
CA THR A 248 -6.31 -18.73 -10.94
C THR A 248 -6.47 -17.37 -10.25
N GLY A 249 -6.46 -16.29 -11.03
CA GLY A 249 -6.62 -14.92 -10.53
C GLY A 249 -6.07 -13.89 -11.50
N ARG A 250 -5.11 -14.27 -12.31
CA ARG A 250 -4.36 -13.38 -13.19
C ARG A 250 -3.69 -12.23 -12.43
N HIS A 251 -3.10 -11.32 -13.16
CA HIS A 251 -2.54 -10.11 -12.55
C HIS A 251 -3.64 -9.17 -12.02
N GLY A 252 -3.44 -8.59 -10.83
CA GLY A 252 -4.41 -7.68 -10.23
C GLY A 252 -5.69 -8.38 -9.76
N PHE A 253 -5.59 -9.54 -9.13
CA PHE A 253 -6.72 -10.38 -8.70
C PHE A 253 -7.53 -9.79 -7.55
N SER A 254 -7.09 -8.72 -6.92
CA SER A 254 -7.72 -8.13 -5.70
C SER A 254 -9.24 -7.88 -5.79
N LYS A 255 -9.83 -7.97 -6.99
CA LYS A 255 -11.27 -7.76 -7.23
C LYS A 255 -11.92 -8.75 -8.20
N LYS A 256 -11.28 -9.85 -8.52
CA LYS A 256 -11.72 -10.67 -9.65
C LYS A 256 -12.50 -11.93 -9.28
N GLY A 257 -12.69 -12.22 -8.02
CA GLY A 257 -13.27 -13.50 -7.60
C GLY A 257 -12.34 -14.68 -7.90
N GLY A 258 -12.85 -15.91 -7.74
CA GLY A 258 -12.11 -17.12 -8.09
C GLY A 258 -11.16 -17.64 -7.02
N GLY A 259 -11.26 -17.14 -5.80
CA GLY A 259 -10.49 -17.60 -4.63
C GLY A 259 -9.27 -16.74 -4.32
N ALA A 260 -8.61 -16.16 -5.32
CA ALA A 260 -7.45 -15.32 -5.10
C ALA A 260 -7.80 -13.96 -4.44
N ASP A 261 -9.01 -13.48 -4.59
CA ASP A 261 -9.57 -12.30 -3.93
C ASP A 261 -9.72 -12.47 -2.41
N HIS A 262 -9.71 -13.72 -1.91
CA HIS A 262 -9.68 -14.04 -0.46
C HIS A 262 -8.28 -13.95 0.18
N TYR A 263 -7.26 -13.46 -0.53
CA TYR A 263 -5.93 -13.30 0.04
C TYR A 263 -5.90 -12.37 1.26
N LEU A 264 -6.83 -11.40 1.35
CA LEU A 264 -6.93 -10.52 2.52
C LEU A 264 -7.38 -11.28 3.78
N ASP A 265 -8.24 -12.30 3.65
CA ASP A 265 -8.64 -13.13 4.78
C ASP A 265 -7.43 -13.94 5.30
N ARG A 266 -6.60 -14.45 4.38
CA ARG A 266 -5.33 -15.10 4.75
C ARG A 266 -4.33 -14.12 5.37
N PHE A 267 -4.28 -12.88 4.87
CA PHE A 267 -3.43 -11.84 5.45
C PHE A 267 -3.89 -11.45 6.86
N GLU A 268 -5.21 -11.34 7.11
CA GLU A 268 -5.76 -11.10 8.44
C GLU A 268 -5.36 -12.20 9.44
N GLU A 269 -5.51 -13.48 9.04
CA GLU A 269 -5.08 -14.63 9.84
C GLU A 269 -3.58 -14.57 10.16
N TRP A 270 -2.76 -14.24 9.15
CA TRP A 270 -1.32 -14.08 9.32
C TRP A 270 -0.97 -12.92 10.27
N LEU A 271 -1.67 -11.80 10.18
CA LEU A 271 -1.50 -10.67 11.09
C LEU A 271 -1.85 -11.06 12.53
N HIS A 272 -2.91 -11.84 12.75
CA HIS A 272 -3.27 -12.38 14.05
C HIS A 272 -2.20 -13.30 14.60
N LEU A 273 -1.74 -14.27 13.80
CA LEU A 273 -0.70 -15.24 14.18
C LEU A 273 0.59 -14.55 14.64
N ASN A 274 0.94 -13.45 13.99
CA ASN A 274 2.15 -12.69 14.30
C ASN A 274 1.96 -11.55 15.32
N GLY A 275 0.79 -11.44 15.94
CA GLY A 275 0.50 -10.46 17.01
C GLY A 275 0.30 -9.03 16.55
N TRP A 276 0.17 -8.77 15.23
CA TRP A 276 -0.01 -7.42 14.69
C TRP A 276 -1.40 -6.83 14.92
N LEU A 277 -2.40 -7.67 15.22
CA LEU A 277 -3.78 -7.27 15.55
C LEU A 277 -4.10 -7.29 17.05
N THR A 278 -3.13 -7.59 17.89
CA THR A 278 -3.30 -7.58 19.34
C THR A 278 -2.80 -6.26 19.90
N ARG A 279 -3.60 -5.59 20.73
CA ARG A 279 -3.08 -4.47 21.53
C ARG A 279 -1.97 -4.97 22.43
N PRO A 280 -0.79 -4.35 22.44
CA PRO A 280 0.25 -4.69 23.41
C PRO A 280 -0.30 -4.47 24.82
N SER A 281 -0.08 -5.44 25.72
CA SER A 281 -0.32 -5.22 27.15
C SER A 281 0.56 -4.05 27.63
N LEU A 282 -0.03 -3.12 28.36
CA LEU A 282 0.68 -2.02 29.02
C LEU A 282 1.71 -2.55 30.04
#